data_01ddedeeaf821cb1e59f67edaac95cb8
#
_entry.id   01ddedeeaf821cb1e59f67edaac95cb8
#
_cell.length_a   1.000
_cell.length_b   1.000
_cell.length_c   1.000
_cell.angle_alpha   90.00
_cell.angle_beta   90.00
_cell.angle_gamma   90.00
#
_symmetry.space_group_name_H-M   'P 1'
#
loop_
_entity.id
_entity.type
_entity.pdbx_description
1 polymer ?
#
loop_
_entity_poly.entity_id
_entity_poly.type
_entity_poly.pdbx_seq_one_letter_code
_entity_poly.pdbx_strand_id
1 'polypeptide(L)'
;MGRLQRTLSNISEEEIDNGRIGIVAGAIEYPNQPALVGRAALRTGSDHVRALVADPIYEIVAGQDPNLLVDRYAGEQFEESAVERTREMSEWADALVIGPGLVDADPQAVCEAIDTIDVPMVVDALALEPSLDADLSNAVLTPSGAEVGPIRDEYGSLEAFSEETGAVITLTGDVDEIVADGERLENETGTSAMTVAGTGDTMVGIVASLLGQGMDRREAAELGAWILGKTGELATANHGPGVVATDVIERIPDTIR
;
A
#
# COMPACT_ATOMS: atom_id res chain seq x y z
N MET A 1 11.33 -10.20 -16.86
CA MET A 1 11.58 -8.89 -17.52
C MET A 1 10.63 -8.62 -18.68
N GLY A 2 10.54 -9.44 -19.74
CA GLY A 2 9.69 -9.14 -20.89
C GLY A 2 8.17 -9.17 -20.66
N ARG A 3 7.66 -9.82 -19.59
CA ARG A 3 6.25 -9.85 -19.24
C ARG A 3 5.85 -8.56 -18.52
N LEU A 4 6.59 -8.16 -17.49
CA LEU A 4 6.37 -6.95 -16.71
C LEU A 4 6.46 -5.67 -17.58
N GLN A 5 7.44 -5.60 -18.49
CA GLN A 5 7.55 -4.48 -19.44
C GLN A 5 6.37 -4.40 -20.42
N ARG A 6 5.79 -5.55 -20.84
CA ARG A 6 4.58 -5.57 -21.67
C ARG A 6 3.34 -5.12 -20.91
N THR A 7 3.25 -5.48 -19.63
CA THR A 7 2.15 -5.02 -18.76
C THR A 7 2.21 -3.50 -18.60
N LEU A 8 3.41 -2.92 -18.34
CA LEU A 8 3.60 -1.47 -18.27
C LEU A 8 3.22 -0.74 -19.57
N SER A 9 3.59 -1.27 -20.76
CA SER A 9 3.23 -0.64 -22.02
C SER A 9 1.72 -0.69 -22.30
N ASN A 10 1.01 -1.69 -21.81
CA ASN A 10 -0.44 -1.77 -21.97
C ASN A 10 -1.19 -0.75 -21.09
N ILE A 11 -0.65 -0.43 -19.89
CA ILE A 11 -1.21 0.61 -19.01
C ILE A 11 -1.12 2.02 -19.65
N SER A 12 -0.12 2.27 -20.49
CA SER A 12 0.15 3.61 -21.05
C SER A 12 -0.58 3.93 -22.36
N GLU A 13 -1.21 2.95 -23.03
CA GLU A 13 -1.72 3.10 -24.43
C GLU A 13 -3.24 3.07 -24.58
N GLU A 14 -4.02 2.71 -23.54
CA GLU A 14 -5.49 2.70 -23.62
C GLU A 14 -6.09 3.88 -22.85
N GLU A 15 -7.24 4.40 -23.27
CA GLU A 15 -8.10 5.28 -22.46
C GLU A 15 -8.69 4.45 -21.31
N ILE A 16 -7.86 4.13 -20.32
CA ILE A 16 -8.24 3.35 -19.15
C ILE A 16 -8.65 4.36 -18.08
N ASP A 17 -9.74 4.06 -17.39
CA ASP A 17 -10.01 4.61 -16.05
C ASP A 17 -8.86 4.10 -15.17
N ASN A 18 -7.88 4.99 -14.87
CA ASN A 18 -6.64 4.61 -14.18
C ASN A 18 -6.84 4.40 -12.67
N GLY A 19 -8.07 4.29 -12.26
CA GLY A 19 -8.47 3.86 -10.93
C GLY A 19 -8.55 4.98 -9.90
N ARG A 20 -9.46 4.74 -8.94
CA ARG A 20 -9.69 5.56 -7.74
C ARG A 20 -9.16 4.82 -6.54
N ILE A 21 -8.25 5.44 -5.81
CA ILE A 21 -7.62 4.83 -4.65
C ILE A 21 -8.13 5.46 -3.37
N GLY A 22 -8.71 4.63 -2.49
CA GLY A 22 -9.05 4.97 -1.12
C GLY A 22 -7.87 4.68 -0.19
N ILE A 23 -7.61 5.55 0.78
CA ILE A 23 -6.54 5.38 1.77
C ILE A 23 -7.10 5.63 3.15
N VAL A 24 -7.10 4.64 4.01
CA VAL A 24 -7.45 4.73 5.43
C VAL A 24 -6.18 4.66 6.24
N ALA A 25 -5.68 5.81 6.67
CA ALA A 25 -4.32 5.91 7.21
C ALA A 25 -4.14 7.14 8.11
N GLY A 26 -3.05 7.13 8.88
CA GLY A 26 -2.61 8.26 9.69
C GLY A 26 -3.28 8.36 11.05
N ALA A 27 -2.50 8.89 11.99
CA ALA A 27 -2.92 9.28 13.33
C ALA A 27 -2.19 10.58 13.72
N ILE A 28 -2.46 11.09 14.92
CA ILE A 28 -1.82 12.31 15.44
C ILE A 28 -0.29 12.17 15.42
N GLU A 29 0.24 10.99 15.74
CA GLU A 29 1.68 10.69 15.76
C GLU A 29 2.28 10.56 14.36
N TYR A 30 1.47 10.10 13.40
CA TYR A 30 1.91 9.81 12.03
C TYR A 30 0.99 10.45 10.98
N PRO A 31 0.89 11.80 10.94
CA PRO A 31 -0.04 12.49 10.02
C PRO A 31 0.46 12.53 8.57
N ASN A 32 1.67 12.04 8.28
CA ASN A 32 2.28 12.17 6.95
C ASN A 32 2.07 10.96 6.05
N GLN A 33 1.76 9.78 6.60
CA GLN A 33 1.61 8.53 5.86
C GLN A 33 0.54 8.62 4.75
N PRO A 34 -0.66 9.20 4.99
CA PRO A 34 -1.66 9.33 3.93
C PRO A 34 -1.14 10.07 2.70
N ALA A 35 -0.31 11.09 2.89
CA ALA A 35 0.25 11.88 1.79
C ALA A 35 1.38 11.14 1.06
N LEU A 36 2.21 10.35 1.75
CA LEU A 36 3.25 9.52 1.12
C LEU A 36 2.62 8.44 0.23
N VAL A 37 1.67 7.67 0.79
CA VAL A 37 0.89 6.66 0.04
C VAL A 37 0.18 7.29 -1.15
N GLY A 38 -0.52 8.41 -0.92
CA GLY A 38 -1.30 9.10 -1.95
C GLY A 38 -0.45 9.63 -3.09
N ARG A 39 0.70 10.24 -2.79
CA ARG A 39 1.63 10.70 -3.82
C ARG A 39 2.22 9.56 -4.63
N ALA A 40 2.57 8.45 -3.98
CA ALA A 40 3.07 7.27 -4.67
C ALA A 40 2.01 6.71 -5.63
N ALA A 41 0.75 6.60 -5.20
CA ALA A 41 -0.35 6.16 -6.06
C ALA A 41 -0.57 7.10 -7.26
N LEU A 42 -0.62 8.42 -7.04
CA LEU A 42 -0.74 9.43 -8.12
C LEU A 42 0.42 9.36 -9.10
N ARG A 43 1.66 9.16 -8.63
CA ARG A 43 2.86 9.04 -9.47
C ARG A 43 2.91 7.72 -10.23
N THR A 44 2.19 6.69 -9.76
CA THR A 44 2.05 5.40 -10.46
C THR A 44 0.92 5.42 -11.49
N GLY A 45 0.14 6.51 -11.57
CA GLY A 45 -0.83 6.75 -12.65
C GLY A 45 -2.29 6.78 -12.24
N SER A 46 -2.65 6.65 -10.94
CA SER A 46 -4.05 6.75 -10.50
C SER A 46 -4.66 8.11 -10.82
N ASP A 47 -5.92 8.12 -11.28
CA ASP A 47 -6.64 9.34 -11.64
C ASP A 47 -7.10 10.13 -10.40
N HIS A 48 -7.57 9.43 -9.39
CA HIS A 48 -8.07 10.03 -8.16
C HIS A 48 -7.58 9.27 -6.92
N VAL A 49 -7.07 10.01 -5.96
CA VAL A 49 -6.67 9.46 -4.66
C VAL A 49 -7.38 10.23 -3.55
N ARG A 50 -7.98 9.50 -2.61
CA ARG A 50 -8.71 10.05 -1.48
C ARG A 50 -8.25 9.40 -0.17
N ALA A 51 -7.84 10.21 0.80
CA ALA A 51 -7.50 9.77 2.13
C ALA A 51 -8.66 9.98 3.10
N LEU A 52 -8.99 8.98 3.90
CA LEU A 52 -9.89 9.04 5.05
C LEU A 52 -9.04 9.03 6.31
N VAL A 53 -9.09 10.10 7.08
CA VAL A 53 -8.21 10.35 8.22
C VAL A 53 -8.99 10.73 9.48
N ALA A 54 -8.38 10.63 10.66
CA ALA A 54 -8.96 11.11 11.89
C ALA A 54 -9.20 12.63 11.86
N ASP A 55 -10.30 13.11 12.45
CA ASP A 55 -10.68 14.52 12.46
C ASP A 55 -9.57 15.50 12.87
N PRO A 56 -8.73 15.21 13.91
CA PRO A 56 -7.67 16.13 14.33
C PRO A 56 -6.56 16.36 13.32
N ILE A 57 -6.33 15.42 12.40
CA ILE A 57 -5.24 15.54 11.41
C ILE A 57 -5.75 15.97 10.02
N TYR A 58 -7.06 16.16 9.85
CA TYR A 58 -7.66 16.49 8.56
C TYR A 58 -7.00 17.72 7.90
N GLU A 59 -6.89 18.84 8.60
CA GLU A 59 -6.29 20.05 8.03
C GLU A 59 -4.80 19.89 7.74
N ILE A 60 -4.10 19.08 8.53
CA ILE A 60 -2.68 18.79 8.32
C ILE A 60 -2.51 18.02 7.01
N VAL A 61 -3.27 16.95 6.81
CA VAL A 61 -3.17 16.10 5.61
C VAL A 61 -3.66 16.83 4.37
N ALA A 62 -4.78 17.55 4.46
CA ALA A 62 -5.32 18.36 3.35
C ALA A 62 -4.36 19.48 2.90
N GLY A 63 -3.49 19.95 3.77
CA GLY A 63 -2.47 20.94 3.44
C GLY A 63 -1.20 20.40 2.77
N GLN A 64 -1.01 19.08 2.69
CA GLN A 64 0.24 18.50 2.23
C GLN A 64 0.34 18.33 0.71
N ASP A 65 -0.75 18.02 0.05
CA ASP A 65 -0.77 17.84 -1.41
C ASP A 65 -2.11 18.28 -2.02
N PRO A 66 -2.10 19.22 -2.98
CA PRO A 66 -3.33 19.71 -3.62
C PRO A 66 -4.02 18.68 -4.52
N ASN A 67 -3.37 17.57 -4.85
CA ASN A 67 -3.92 16.51 -5.68
C ASN A 67 -4.55 15.39 -4.86
N LEU A 68 -4.34 15.39 -3.54
CA LEU A 68 -4.93 14.42 -2.62
C LEU A 68 -6.27 14.95 -2.10
N LEU A 69 -7.35 14.24 -2.37
CA LEU A 69 -8.64 14.46 -1.74
C LEU A 69 -8.59 13.95 -0.30
N VAL A 70 -9.18 14.67 0.64
CA VAL A 70 -9.15 14.26 2.06
C VAL A 70 -10.56 14.32 2.65
N ASP A 71 -10.97 13.17 3.20
CA ASP A 71 -12.17 13.00 4.02
C ASP A 71 -11.77 12.68 5.46
N ARG A 72 -12.72 12.74 6.38
CA ARG A 72 -12.47 12.46 7.79
C ARG A 72 -13.53 11.59 8.43
N TYR A 73 -13.14 10.84 9.45
CA TYR A 73 -14.02 10.21 10.42
C TYR A 73 -13.93 10.92 11.77
N ALA A 74 -14.98 10.79 12.58
CA ALA A 74 -15.04 11.39 13.91
C ALA A 74 -14.13 10.65 14.90
N GLY A 75 -13.47 11.40 15.79
CA GLY A 75 -12.57 10.85 16.80
C GLY A 75 -11.11 11.05 16.47
N GLU A 76 -10.26 10.65 17.41
CA GLU A 76 -8.79 10.75 17.34
C GLU A 76 -8.15 9.46 16.83
N GLN A 77 -8.81 8.32 17.06
CA GLN A 77 -8.34 6.98 16.75
C GLN A 77 -9.32 6.29 15.80
N PHE A 78 -8.85 5.24 15.14
CA PHE A 78 -9.68 4.40 14.30
C PHE A 78 -10.51 3.46 15.19
N GLU A 79 -11.81 3.72 15.27
CA GLU A 79 -12.78 3.02 16.11
C GLU A 79 -14.05 2.72 15.28
N GLU A 80 -15.11 2.19 15.91
CA GLU A 80 -16.40 1.85 15.28
C GLU A 80 -16.94 2.95 14.34
N SER A 81 -16.76 4.23 14.71
CA SER A 81 -17.19 5.38 13.89
C SER A 81 -16.48 5.46 12.52
N ALA A 82 -15.31 4.87 12.38
CA ALA A 82 -14.53 4.86 11.15
C ALA A 82 -14.92 3.69 10.21
N VAL A 83 -15.51 2.62 10.74
CA VAL A 83 -15.88 1.41 9.96
C VAL A 83 -16.85 1.78 8.83
N GLU A 84 -17.94 2.47 9.13
CA GLU A 84 -18.93 2.88 8.12
C GLU A 84 -18.32 3.83 7.09
N ARG A 85 -17.42 4.74 7.51
CA ARG A 85 -16.73 5.63 6.59
C ARG A 85 -15.75 4.89 5.68
N THR A 86 -15.13 3.80 6.17
CA THR A 86 -14.29 2.91 5.37
C THR A 86 -15.14 2.17 4.33
N ARG A 87 -16.32 1.67 4.72
CA ARG A 87 -17.27 1.05 3.79
C ARG A 87 -17.69 2.02 2.68
N GLU A 88 -18.07 3.25 3.02
CA GLU A 88 -18.41 4.29 2.02
C GLU A 88 -17.22 4.60 1.09
N MET A 89 -15.99 4.59 1.61
CA MET A 89 -14.77 4.76 0.82
C MET A 89 -14.57 3.59 -0.14
N SER A 90 -14.78 2.34 0.31
CA SER A 90 -14.72 1.13 -0.52
C SER A 90 -15.71 1.18 -1.68
N GLU A 91 -16.94 1.66 -1.47
CA GLU A 91 -17.93 1.82 -2.54
C GLU A 91 -17.51 2.84 -3.63
N TRP A 92 -16.65 3.79 -3.28
CA TRP A 92 -16.15 4.80 -4.21
C TRP A 92 -14.86 4.36 -4.91
N ALA A 93 -14.00 3.61 -4.24
CA ALA A 93 -12.65 3.25 -4.69
C ALA A 93 -12.67 2.03 -5.62
N ASP A 94 -11.65 1.91 -6.45
CA ASP A 94 -11.34 0.72 -7.26
C ASP A 94 -10.28 -0.16 -6.58
N ALA A 95 -9.51 0.41 -5.64
CA ALA A 95 -8.68 -0.29 -4.66
C ALA A 95 -8.54 0.54 -3.38
N LEU A 96 -8.26 -0.12 -2.25
CA LEU A 96 -8.17 0.54 -0.94
C LEU A 96 -6.88 0.17 -0.20
N VAL A 97 -6.35 1.13 0.55
CA VAL A 97 -5.25 0.94 1.50
C VAL A 97 -5.78 1.12 2.91
N ILE A 98 -5.40 0.23 3.84
CA ILE A 98 -5.67 0.38 5.26
C ILE A 98 -4.43 0.05 6.09
N GLY A 99 -4.11 0.91 7.07
CA GLY A 99 -3.11 0.59 8.10
C GLY A 99 -1.96 1.57 8.30
N PRO A 100 -1.37 2.18 7.27
CA PRO A 100 -0.22 3.05 7.46
C PRO A 100 -0.47 4.14 8.51
N GLY A 101 0.23 4.07 9.65
CA GLY A 101 0.13 5.07 10.71
C GLY A 101 -1.17 5.08 11.53
N LEU A 102 -1.98 4.02 11.53
CA LEU A 102 -3.19 3.88 12.37
C LEU A 102 -2.83 3.51 13.82
N VAL A 103 -2.11 4.38 14.52
CA VAL A 103 -1.71 4.16 15.91
C VAL A 103 -2.92 4.09 16.82
N ASP A 104 -2.86 3.17 17.81
CA ASP A 104 -3.91 2.94 18.81
C ASP A 104 -5.31 2.70 18.22
N ALA A 105 -5.36 2.18 16.98
CA ALA A 105 -6.62 1.75 16.37
C ALA A 105 -7.23 0.60 17.18
N ASP A 106 -8.57 0.57 17.28
CA ASP A 106 -9.28 -0.59 17.85
C ASP A 106 -9.11 -1.78 16.90
N PRO A 107 -8.46 -2.88 17.34
CA PRO A 107 -8.26 -4.05 16.49
C PRO A 107 -9.55 -4.65 15.94
N GLN A 108 -10.64 -4.64 16.74
CA GLN A 108 -11.93 -5.14 16.28
C GLN A 108 -12.51 -4.24 15.18
N ALA A 109 -12.40 -2.93 15.32
CA ALA A 109 -12.86 -1.99 14.30
C ALA A 109 -12.05 -2.13 13.00
N VAL A 110 -10.74 -2.40 13.08
CA VAL A 110 -9.88 -2.65 11.89
C VAL A 110 -10.33 -3.94 11.19
N CYS A 111 -10.55 -5.03 11.93
CA CYS A 111 -11.05 -6.30 11.38
C CYS A 111 -12.41 -6.10 10.71
N GLU A 112 -13.39 -5.49 11.42
CA GLU A 112 -14.72 -5.19 10.87
C GLU A 112 -14.65 -4.29 9.62
N ALA A 113 -13.76 -3.30 9.59
CA ALA A 113 -13.58 -2.45 8.41
C ALA A 113 -13.07 -3.24 7.21
N ILE A 114 -12.08 -4.12 7.41
CA ILE A 114 -11.52 -4.98 6.35
C ILE A 114 -12.62 -5.86 5.76
N ASP A 115 -13.48 -6.46 6.58
CA ASP A 115 -14.60 -7.28 6.14
C ASP A 115 -15.67 -6.52 5.34
N THR A 116 -15.66 -5.18 5.39
CA THR A 116 -16.55 -4.33 4.57
C THR A 116 -15.97 -3.93 3.22
N ILE A 117 -14.70 -4.29 2.94
CA ILE A 117 -14.01 -3.87 1.73
C ILE A 117 -14.21 -4.91 0.62
N ASP A 118 -15.04 -4.59 -0.36
CA ASP A 118 -15.36 -5.46 -1.51
C ASP A 118 -14.35 -5.34 -2.68
N VAL A 119 -13.46 -4.34 -2.64
CA VAL A 119 -12.46 -4.08 -3.69
C VAL A 119 -11.10 -4.67 -3.31
N PRO A 120 -10.16 -4.88 -4.27
CA PRO A 120 -8.79 -5.23 -3.92
C PRO A 120 -8.19 -4.25 -2.91
N MET A 121 -7.45 -4.76 -1.94
CA MET A 121 -6.89 -3.92 -0.88
C MET A 121 -5.42 -4.18 -0.60
N VAL A 122 -4.74 -3.17 -0.06
CA VAL A 122 -3.42 -3.30 0.55
C VAL A 122 -3.57 -3.10 2.06
N VAL A 123 -3.10 -4.09 2.83
CA VAL A 123 -3.07 -4.04 4.30
C VAL A 123 -1.62 -3.89 4.74
N ASP A 124 -1.31 -2.87 5.53
CA ASP A 124 0.06 -2.53 5.91
C ASP A 124 0.16 -2.11 7.37
N ALA A 125 1.36 -2.21 7.91
CA ALA A 125 1.74 -1.69 9.21
C ALA A 125 0.78 -2.13 10.33
N LEU A 126 0.16 -1.17 11.02
CA LEU A 126 -0.63 -1.41 12.23
C LEU A 126 -1.98 -2.13 12.00
N ALA A 127 -2.42 -2.27 10.74
CA ALA A 127 -3.57 -3.09 10.40
C ALA A 127 -3.21 -4.58 10.16
N LEU A 128 -1.93 -4.94 10.03
CA LEU A 128 -1.51 -6.32 9.71
C LEU A 128 -1.95 -7.34 10.76
N GLU A 129 -1.64 -7.12 12.03
CA GLU A 129 -2.02 -8.06 13.10
C GLU A 129 -3.54 -8.16 13.27
N PRO A 130 -4.30 -7.04 13.38
CA PRO A 130 -5.76 -7.13 13.43
C PRO A 130 -6.42 -7.78 12.21
N SER A 131 -5.79 -7.71 11.05
CA SER A 131 -6.34 -8.27 9.80
C SER A 131 -6.36 -9.80 9.77
N LEU A 132 -5.59 -10.48 10.62
CA LEU A 132 -5.49 -11.95 10.59
C LEU A 132 -6.82 -12.63 10.93
N ASP A 133 -7.74 -11.95 11.59
CA ASP A 133 -9.09 -12.44 11.91
C ASP A 133 -10.15 -12.07 10.84
N ALA A 134 -9.75 -11.35 9.74
CA ALA A 134 -10.65 -10.87 8.69
C ALA A 134 -10.54 -11.69 7.38
N ASP A 135 -11.45 -11.45 6.43
CA ASP A 135 -11.34 -12.00 5.07
C ASP A 135 -10.26 -11.28 4.25
N LEU A 136 -9.15 -11.97 4.04
CA LEU A 136 -7.99 -11.47 3.30
C LEU A 136 -7.93 -11.94 1.84
N SER A 137 -8.97 -12.60 1.35
CA SER A 137 -9.01 -13.18 0.00
C SER A 137 -8.80 -12.16 -1.12
N ASN A 138 -9.03 -10.87 -0.86
CA ASN A 138 -8.77 -9.75 -1.78
C ASN A 138 -7.56 -8.88 -1.39
N ALA A 139 -6.74 -9.31 -0.43
CA ALA A 139 -5.68 -8.50 0.13
C ALA A 139 -4.30 -8.75 -0.49
N VAL A 140 -3.49 -7.68 -0.54
CA VAL A 140 -2.03 -7.71 -0.59
C VAL A 140 -1.52 -7.17 0.74
N LEU A 141 -0.78 -7.99 1.49
CA LEU A 141 -0.14 -7.58 2.73
C LEU A 141 1.30 -7.14 2.44
N THR A 142 1.76 -6.06 3.09
CA THR A 142 3.11 -5.50 2.86
C THR A 142 3.97 -5.48 4.14
N PRO A 143 4.09 -6.60 4.89
CA PRO A 143 4.82 -6.62 6.13
C PRO A 143 6.32 -6.39 5.92
N SER A 144 6.96 -5.79 6.92
CA SER A 144 8.40 -5.84 7.12
C SER A 144 8.82 -7.12 7.85
N GLY A 145 10.12 -7.42 7.88
CA GLY A 145 10.64 -8.58 8.63
C GLY A 145 10.32 -8.56 10.12
N ALA A 146 10.02 -7.39 10.71
CA ALA A 146 9.62 -7.27 12.10
C ALA A 146 8.12 -7.59 12.33
N GLU A 147 7.29 -7.47 11.31
CA GLU A 147 5.82 -7.60 11.38
C GLU A 147 5.30 -8.99 11.01
N VAL A 148 6.15 -9.86 10.43
CA VAL A 148 5.73 -11.22 10.02
C VAL A 148 5.61 -12.22 11.17
N GLY A 149 5.99 -11.85 12.39
CA GLY A 149 5.95 -12.72 13.57
C GLY A 149 4.59 -13.38 13.77
N PRO A 150 3.50 -12.62 13.92
CA PRO A 150 2.15 -13.17 14.13
C PRO A 150 1.73 -14.15 13.03
N ILE A 151 1.99 -13.85 11.75
CA ILE A 151 1.69 -14.75 10.64
C ILE A 151 2.43 -16.08 10.78
N ARG A 152 3.74 -16.03 11.10
CA ARG A 152 4.55 -17.25 11.25
C ARG A 152 4.17 -18.07 12.48
N ASP A 153 3.79 -17.41 13.56
CA ASP A 153 3.38 -18.07 14.81
C ASP A 153 2.06 -18.82 14.62
N GLU A 154 1.14 -18.29 13.84
CA GLU A 154 -0.18 -18.90 13.61
C GLU A 154 -0.17 -19.92 12.47
N TYR A 155 0.43 -19.59 11.33
CA TYR A 155 0.38 -20.39 10.09
C TYR A 155 1.66 -21.18 9.81
N GLY A 156 2.74 -20.96 10.55
CA GLY A 156 4.04 -21.61 10.39
C GLY A 156 4.89 -21.05 9.26
N SER A 157 4.33 -20.63 8.14
CA SER A 157 5.06 -19.98 7.03
C SER A 157 4.17 -19.01 6.26
N LEU A 158 4.79 -18.13 5.45
CA LEU A 158 4.06 -17.21 4.60
C LEU A 158 3.35 -17.93 3.45
N GLU A 159 3.93 -19.03 2.96
CA GLU A 159 3.32 -19.86 1.92
C GLU A 159 2.03 -20.53 2.43
N ALA A 160 2.05 -21.09 3.65
CA ALA A 160 0.87 -21.70 4.24
C ALA A 160 -0.23 -20.66 4.48
N PHE A 161 0.13 -19.48 4.99
CA PHE A 161 -0.80 -18.36 5.15
C PHE A 161 -1.43 -17.94 3.81
N SER A 162 -0.61 -17.74 2.78
CA SER A 162 -1.11 -17.35 1.45
C SER A 162 -2.03 -18.42 0.83
N GLU A 163 -1.71 -19.71 1.00
CA GLU A 163 -2.53 -20.82 0.48
C GLU A 163 -3.88 -20.92 1.23
N GLU A 164 -3.89 -20.68 2.55
CA GLU A 164 -5.08 -20.80 3.38
C GLU A 164 -6.02 -19.60 3.21
N THR A 165 -5.48 -18.37 3.20
CA THR A 165 -6.27 -17.13 3.18
C THR A 165 -6.53 -16.59 1.77
N GLY A 166 -5.75 -17.01 0.78
CA GLY A 166 -5.74 -16.43 -0.57
C GLY A 166 -5.09 -15.04 -0.64
N ALA A 167 -4.50 -14.55 0.44
CA ALA A 167 -3.78 -13.28 0.46
C ALA A 167 -2.46 -13.36 -0.32
N VAL A 168 -2.05 -12.25 -0.92
CA VAL A 168 -0.70 -12.06 -1.46
C VAL A 168 0.13 -11.32 -0.42
N ILE A 169 1.38 -11.72 -0.21
CA ILE A 169 2.31 -11.07 0.71
C ILE A 169 3.48 -10.49 -0.07
N THR A 170 3.83 -9.24 0.20
CA THR A 170 5.09 -8.62 -0.24
C THR A 170 5.93 -8.30 0.99
N LEU A 171 6.78 -9.25 1.40
CA LEU A 171 7.72 -9.05 2.49
C LEU A 171 8.90 -8.21 2.01
N THR A 172 9.03 -7.00 2.56
CA THR A 172 10.11 -6.08 2.20
C THR A 172 11.40 -6.38 2.97
N GLY A 173 12.54 -6.32 2.27
CA GLY A 173 13.85 -6.62 2.85
C GLY A 173 15.02 -6.24 1.94
N ASP A 174 16.21 -6.81 2.19
CA ASP A 174 17.35 -6.70 1.28
C ASP A 174 17.08 -7.35 -0.08
N VAL A 175 16.29 -8.40 -0.07
CA VAL A 175 15.59 -9.03 -1.19
C VAL A 175 14.13 -9.08 -0.79
N ASP A 176 13.26 -8.52 -1.61
CA ASP A 176 11.82 -8.60 -1.34
C ASP A 176 11.31 -9.99 -1.73
N GLU A 177 10.42 -10.55 -0.90
CA GLU A 177 9.79 -11.84 -1.17
C GLU A 177 8.30 -11.63 -1.46
N ILE A 178 7.85 -12.06 -2.63
CA ILE A 178 6.44 -12.05 -3.00
C ILE A 178 5.89 -13.47 -2.87
N VAL A 179 4.90 -13.66 -2.00
CA VAL A 179 4.27 -14.96 -1.75
C VAL A 179 2.80 -14.91 -2.17
N ALA A 180 2.42 -15.81 -3.07
CA ALA A 180 1.07 -15.93 -3.60
C ALA A 180 0.77 -17.39 -3.94
N ASP A 181 -0.43 -17.88 -3.61
CA ASP A 181 -0.87 -19.25 -3.90
C ASP A 181 0.12 -20.34 -3.40
N GLY A 182 0.77 -20.10 -2.26
CA GLY A 182 1.79 -20.98 -1.70
C GLY A 182 3.14 -20.95 -2.42
N GLU A 183 3.32 -20.14 -3.46
CA GLU A 183 4.57 -19.96 -4.19
C GLU A 183 5.30 -18.69 -3.77
N ARG A 184 6.64 -18.73 -3.77
CA ARG A 184 7.52 -17.60 -3.45
C ARG A 184 8.31 -17.15 -4.67
N LEU A 185 8.36 -15.84 -4.88
CA LEU A 185 9.19 -15.16 -5.85
C LEU A 185 10.09 -14.15 -5.13
N GLU A 186 11.23 -13.82 -5.71
CA GLU A 186 12.18 -12.87 -5.17
C GLU A 186 12.37 -11.67 -6.11
N ASN A 187 12.47 -10.47 -5.52
CA ASN A 187 12.84 -9.25 -6.20
C ASN A 187 14.16 -8.71 -5.63
N GLU A 188 15.20 -8.72 -6.44
CA GLU A 188 16.55 -8.27 -6.09
C GLU A 188 16.82 -6.80 -6.46
N THR A 189 15.80 -6.04 -6.90
CA THR A 189 15.98 -4.63 -7.25
C THR A 189 15.97 -3.76 -6.00
N GLY A 190 16.62 -2.62 -6.09
CA GLY A 190 16.72 -1.68 -4.98
C GLY A 190 18.14 -1.51 -4.45
N THR A 191 18.30 -0.68 -3.45
CA THR A 191 19.57 -0.43 -2.76
C THR A 191 19.38 -0.32 -1.27
N SER A 192 20.42 -0.61 -0.48
CA SER A 192 20.39 -0.44 0.97
C SER A 192 20.15 1.03 1.43
N ALA A 193 20.39 2.01 0.55
CA ALA A 193 20.09 3.41 0.82
C ALA A 193 18.59 3.70 0.94
N MET A 194 17.73 2.79 0.45
CA MET A 194 16.27 2.89 0.55
C MET A 194 15.73 2.49 1.94
N THR A 195 16.56 2.05 2.87
CA THR A 195 16.16 1.76 4.25
C THR A 195 15.93 3.07 5.01
N VAL A 196 14.90 3.82 4.57
CA VAL A 196 14.49 5.11 5.13
C VAL A 196 12.98 5.11 5.39
N ALA A 197 12.55 5.95 6.34
CA ALA A 197 11.13 6.09 6.64
C ALA A 197 10.34 6.54 5.41
N GLY A 198 9.18 5.92 5.17
CA GLY A 198 8.29 6.22 4.06
C GLY A 198 8.51 5.37 2.80
N THR A 199 9.54 4.52 2.76
CA THR A 199 9.73 3.59 1.63
C THR A 199 8.63 2.52 1.60
N GLY A 200 8.21 2.00 2.76
CA GLY A 200 7.03 1.12 2.88
C GLY A 200 5.76 1.79 2.37
N ASP A 201 5.48 3.02 2.84
CA ASP A 201 4.33 3.81 2.37
C ASP A 201 4.36 4.02 0.84
N THR A 202 5.57 4.18 0.27
CA THR A 202 5.74 4.28 -1.19
C THR A 202 5.37 2.98 -1.90
N MET A 203 5.79 1.81 -1.37
CA MET A 203 5.40 0.48 -1.88
C MET A 203 3.88 0.33 -1.89
N VAL A 204 3.27 0.60 -0.74
CA VAL A 204 1.81 0.52 -0.55
C VAL A 204 1.06 1.36 -1.61
N GLY A 205 1.49 2.60 -1.84
CA GLY A 205 0.88 3.47 -2.84
C GLY A 205 1.05 2.96 -4.28
N ILE A 206 2.22 2.41 -4.62
CA ILE A 206 2.47 1.80 -5.94
C ILE A 206 1.56 0.60 -6.15
N VAL A 207 1.54 -0.35 -5.21
CA VAL A 207 0.71 -1.56 -5.31
C VAL A 207 -0.77 -1.23 -5.39
N ALA A 208 -1.26 -0.32 -4.54
CA ALA A 208 -2.65 0.12 -4.56
C ALA A 208 -3.05 0.74 -5.91
N SER A 209 -2.18 1.55 -6.50
CA SER A 209 -2.41 2.12 -7.83
C SER A 209 -2.54 1.05 -8.91
N LEU A 210 -1.66 0.05 -8.90
CA LEU A 210 -1.70 -1.06 -9.87
C LEU A 210 -2.97 -1.91 -9.72
N LEU A 211 -3.41 -2.16 -8.48
CA LEU A 211 -4.68 -2.83 -8.18
C LEU A 211 -5.88 -2.02 -8.71
N GLY A 212 -5.92 -0.72 -8.42
CA GLY A 212 -6.99 0.17 -8.88
C GLY A 212 -7.07 0.31 -10.41
N GLN A 213 -5.96 0.07 -11.11
CA GLN A 213 -5.89 -0.04 -12.57
C GLN A 213 -6.32 -1.43 -13.09
N GLY A 214 -6.83 -2.30 -12.22
CA GLY A 214 -7.37 -3.62 -12.58
C GLY A 214 -6.33 -4.73 -12.71
N MET A 215 -5.10 -4.53 -12.22
CA MET A 215 -4.08 -5.58 -12.23
C MET A 215 -4.39 -6.66 -11.20
N ASP A 216 -4.10 -7.91 -11.54
CA ASP A 216 -4.13 -9.02 -10.59
C ASP A 216 -3.23 -8.78 -9.38
N ARG A 217 -3.64 -9.23 -8.19
CA ARG A 217 -2.92 -8.98 -6.92
C ARG A 217 -1.49 -9.46 -6.93
N ARG A 218 -1.22 -10.66 -7.45
CA ARG A 218 0.14 -11.19 -7.58
C ARG A 218 0.97 -10.35 -8.54
N GLU A 219 0.42 -10.00 -9.70
CA GLU A 219 1.10 -9.16 -10.69
C GLU A 219 1.35 -7.74 -10.14
N ALA A 220 0.40 -7.17 -9.41
CA ALA A 220 0.55 -5.86 -8.75
C ALA A 220 1.65 -5.87 -7.67
N ALA A 221 1.73 -6.92 -6.86
CA ALA A 221 2.78 -7.09 -5.86
C ALA A 221 4.17 -7.26 -6.50
N GLU A 222 4.31 -8.13 -7.50
CA GLU A 222 5.56 -8.36 -8.23
C GLU A 222 6.04 -7.09 -8.93
N LEU A 223 5.15 -6.43 -9.68
CA LEU A 223 5.47 -5.21 -10.40
C LEU A 223 5.74 -4.03 -9.45
N GLY A 224 4.96 -3.93 -8.37
CA GLY A 224 5.13 -2.89 -7.35
C GLY A 224 6.50 -2.94 -6.69
N ALA A 225 6.93 -4.14 -6.27
CA ALA A 225 8.27 -4.36 -5.72
C ALA A 225 9.37 -3.98 -6.72
N TRP A 226 9.22 -4.39 -7.98
CA TRP A 226 10.18 -4.06 -9.02
C TRP A 226 10.22 -2.55 -9.32
N ILE A 227 9.06 -1.88 -9.42
CA ILE A 227 8.99 -0.41 -9.63
C ILE A 227 9.68 0.30 -8.48
N LEU A 228 9.34 -0.03 -7.23
CA LEU A 228 9.95 0.58 -6.06
C LEU A 228 11.47 0.44 -6.09
N GLY A 229 11.98 -0.77 -6.29
CA GLY A 229 13.40 -1.05 -6.33
C GLY A 229 14.13 -0.27 -7.43
N LYS A 230 13.61 -0.31 -8.67
CA LYS A 230 14.20 0.43 -9.79
C LYS A 230 14.15 1.94 -9.62
N THR A 231 13.06 2.44 -9.09
CA THR A 231 12.91 3.86 -8.79
C THR A 231 13.90 4.30 -7.70
N GLY A 232 14.07 3.47 -6.67
CA GLY A 232 15.05 3.70 -5.61
C GLY A 232 16.49 3.68 -6.10
N GLU A 233 16.85 2.78 -7.03
CA GLU A 233 18.17 2.82 -7.70
C GLU A 233 18.40 4.15 -8.41
N LEU A 234 17.40 4.67 -9.14
CA LEU A 234 17.46 5.96 -9.82
C LEU A 234 17.61 7.13 -8.83
N ALA A 235 16.80 7.14 -7.77
CA ALA A 235 16.86 8.17 -6.73
C ALA A 235 18.21 8.14 -6.00
N THR A 236 18.72 6.95 -5.65
CA THR A 236 20.01 6.77 -4.98
C THR A 236 21.18 7.23 -5.87
N ALA A 237 21.10 7.00 -7.18
CA ALA A 237 22.13 7.47 -8.11
C ALA A 237 22.28 9.01 -8.11
N ASN A 238 21.20 9.75 -7.80
CA ASN A 238 21.21 11.20 -7.73
C ASN A 238 21.54 11.74 -6.32
N HIS A 239 21.05 11.10 -5.27
CA HIS A 239 21.09 11.62 -3.89
C HIS A 239 22.10 10.87 -3.00
N GLY A 240 22.63 9.72 -3.46
CA GLY A 240 23.52 8.87 -2.66
C GLY A 240 22.83 8.39 -1.38
N PRO A 241 23.57 8.34 -0.25
CA PRO A 241 23.00 7.90 1.03
C PRO A 241 22.03 8.92 1.67
N GLY A 242 21.81 10.07 1.05
CA GLY A 242 20.86 11.09 1.49
C GLY A 242 19.49 10.96 0.84
N VAL A 243 19.21 9.87 0.10
CA VAL A 243 17.91 9.62 -0.51
C VAL A 243 16.81 9.50 0.57
N VAL A 244 15.64 10.07 0.29
CA VAL A 244 14.45 9.98 1.13
C VAL A 244 13.26 9.50 0.29
N ALA A 245 12.18 9.05 0.95
CA ALA A 245 11.01 8.48 0.27
C ALA A 245 10.42 9.42 -0.80
N THR A 246 10.38 10.73 -0.57
CA THR A 246 9.89 11.70 -1.55
C THR A 246 10.74 11.77 -2.81
N ASP A 247 12.05 11.56 -2.72
CA ASP A 247 12.93 11.48 -3.89
C ASP A 247 12.61 10.24 -4.73
N VAL A 248 12.28 9.11 -4.06
CA VAL A 248 11.84 7.88 -4.73
C VAL A 248 10.50 8.12 -5.42
N ILE A 249 9.50 8.68 -4.73
CA ILE A 249 8.16 8.97 -5.28
C ILE A 249 8.26 9.84 -6.53
N GLU A 250 9.10 10.86 -6.54
CA GLU A 250 9.26 11.76 -7.69
C GLU A 250 9.83 11.05 -8.92
N ARG A 251 10.54 9.94 -8.76
CA ARG A 251 11.15 9.17 -9.84
C ARG A 251 10.26 8.03 -10.37
N ILE A 252 9.13 7.73 -9.73
CA ILE A 252 8.22 6.67 -10.21
C ILE A 252 7.88 6.84 -11.71
N PRO A 253 7.49 8.03 -12.21
CA PRO A 253 7.17 8.19 -13.63
C PRO A 253 8.33 7.91 -14.58
N ASP A 254 9.58 8.02 -14.13
CA ASP A 254 10.75 7.72 -14.94
C ASP A 254 10.98 6.20 -15.10
N THR A 255 10.44 5.40 -14.18
CA THR A 255 10.54 3.93 -14.18
C THR A 255 9.44 3.26 -15.00
N ILE A 256 8.24 3.85 -15.01
CA ILE A 256 7.04 3.26 -15.65
C ILE A 256 6.80 3.72 -17.10
N ARG A 257 7.67 4.55 -17.64
CA ARG A 257 7.64 5.02 -19.06
C ARG A 257 8.07 3.97 -20.06
#